data_67cfe53743068709ac42c20bbf1cf6c4
#
_entry.id   67cfe53743068709ac42c20bbf1cf6c4
#
_cell.length_a   1.000
_cell.length_b   1.000
_cell.length_c   1.000
_cell.angle_alpha   90.00
_cell.angle_beta   90.00
_cell.angle_gamma   90.00
#
_symmetry.space_group_name_H-M   'P 1'
#
loop_
_entity.id
_entity.type
_entity.pdbx_description
1 polymer ?
#
loop_
_entity_poly.entity_id
_entity_poly.type
_entity_poly.pdbx_seq_one_letter_code
_entity_poly.pdbx_strand_id
1 'polypeptide(L)'
;MQTKIIASAWLISGFHTALADNTSNITALPDTVVTATRSETDPKELATAISVYTRKDIERLQVRTLPDLFKGSLGIDIAQNGGYGQPTSLFMRGSNTNQVLVLLDGIKIGSATTGTTPFELIPIEQIERVEIIRGPQSSLYGSEAIGGVIQIFTRKGSQTEQPKVTLEAGGGSYDTAQTAGTVSGKLGDNWYNLGVSHLDSQGFDTQASLQPNHRDGYQNTGLNARFGHRFANNAEVEGFMMRSEGSNRYNNVGGGGDNSAFINQTFGLTGAMNITDNWRSNLRLGQSQDNLSTFFPDSSFESLYNTTRWNASWLNQVQLSDKHQATLGADYRLDEAQGSFPAYAFTGYTQPSRYDAGVFTELHSQLSEQHFINSSVRWDTNQAFGDYVTGNIGWRYNSPWGISPFASFGNAFKAPTFNDLYYPVMYGYGGNPNLKPEQARTYEVGLAGDHQQMQWELRAYHTDADNLINYSGLTPVNIDKARIEGLEGQISTNLLGWRQQLNGSLIDPVDALTGLRLQRRATKTLSYDVSRSIGAFDVGAKVLAQDSRPDQNYNYSSYTSTPVNVAGYVTVDLRTAWHINKHWAVSGKLNNVFNEIYQTAYAYTMADRNFFMSVHYNN
;
A
#
# COMPACT_ATOMS: atom_id res chain seq x y z
N MET A 1 0.97 -24.96 28.27
CA MET A 1 2.01 -24.55 29.23
C MET A 1 2.07 -23.04 29.21
N GLN A 2 1.53 -22.48 30.28
CA GLN A 2 1.42 -21.02 30.47
C GLN A 2 2.75 -20.46 30.92
N THR A 3 2.90 -19.15 30.67
CA THR A 3 3.81 -18.22 31.34
C THR A 3 5.23 -18.12 30.79
N LYS A 4 5.49 -16.99 30.12
CA LYS A 4 6.59 -16.05 30.43
C LYS A 4 6.62 -14.91 29.42
N ILE A 5 5.79 -13.90 29.61
CA ILE A 5 5.99 -12.55 29.08
C ILE A 5 5.74 -11.62 30.26
N ILE A 6 6.73 -11.45 31.11
CA ILE A 6 6.88 -10.30 32.03
C ILE A 6 8.38 -10.19 32.35
N ALA A 7 8.84 -8.96 32.36
CA ALA A 7 10.13 -8.49 32.84
C ALA A 7 11.22 -8.31 31.79
N SER A 8 11.28 -7.11 31.26
CA SER A 8 12.53 -6.33 31.11
C SER A 8 12.22 -4.88 30.79
N ALA A 9 11.54 -4.21 31.69
CA ALA A 9 11.34 -2.75 31.66
C ALA A 9 12.02 -2.15 32.91
N TRP A 10 13.35 -2.28 33.02
CA TRP A 10 14.16 -1.55 34.00
C TRP A 10 15.60 -1.44 33.49
N LEU A 11 15.89 -0.35 32.80
CA LEU A 11 17.24 0.22 32.64
C LEU A 11 17.15 1.60 31.99
N ILE A 12 16.54 2.57 32.66
CA ILE A 12 16.79 4.00 32.41
C ILE A 12 16.80 4.66 33.80
N SER A 13 17.96 4.66 34.46
CA SER A 13 18.25 5.62 35.49
C SER A 13 19.75 5.93 35.46
N GLY A 14 20.08 7.17 35.16
CA GLY A 14 21.36 7.77 35.50
C GLY A 14 22.20 8.26 34.33
N PHE A 15 21.88 9.42 33.78
CA PHE A 15 22.87 10.39 33.33
C PHE A 15 22.27 11.79 33.51
N HIS A 16 22.72 12.46 34.55
CA HIS A 16 22.45 13.88 34.76
C HIS A 16 23.62 14.71 34.23
N THR A 17 23.22 15.83 33.62
CA THR A 17 23.93 17.10 33.41
C THR A 17 24.94 17.24 32.29
N ALA A 18 24.48 17.92 31.25
CA ALA A 18 25.14 19.14 30.73
C ALA A 18 24.09 19.92 29.92
N LEU A 19 23.52 20.95 30.53
CA LEU A 19 22.72 21.97 29.84
C LEU A 19 23.70 22.82 29.03
N ALA A 20 23.65 22.68 27.69
CA ALA A 20 24.12 23.69 26.78
C ALA A 20 22.89 24.21 26.04
N ASP A 21 22.55 25.47 26.29
CA ASP A 21 21.57 26.23 25.55
C ASP A 21 21.93 26.22 24.05
N ASN A 22 21.20 25.41 23.31
CA ASN A 22 21.04 25.59 21.87
C ASN A 22 19.54 25.65 21.62
N THR A 23 19.03 26.85 21.41
CA THR A 23 17.73 27.10 20.78
C THR A 23 17.77 26.54 19.35
N SER A 24 17.73 25.22 19.24
CA SER A 24 17.48 24.55 17.97
C SER A 24 16.03 24.83 17.58
N ASN A 25 15.86 25.46 16.44
CA ASN A 25 14.58 25.62 15.77
C ASN A 25 13.79 24.30 15.85
N ILE A 26 12.74 24.30 16.64
CA ILE A 26 11.77 23.19 16.70
C ILE A 26 11.09 23.20 15.34
N THR A 27 11.51 22.29 14.46
CA THR A 27 10.84 22.10 13.17
C THR A 27 9.50 21.46 13.49
N ALA A 28 8.42 22.20 13.38
CA ALA A 28 7.08 21.66 13.39
C ALA A 28 6.99 20.51 12.36
N LEU A 29 6.23 19.47 12.67
CA LEU A 29 5.94 18.42 11.67
C LEU A 29 5.32 19.12 10.46
N PRO A 30 5.77 18.83 9.23
CA PRO A 30 5.28 19.52 8.04
C PRO A 30 3.77 19.32 7.90
N ASP A 31 3.04 20.39 7.62
CA ASP A 31 1.64 20.32 7.22
C ASP A 31 1.57 19.55 5.89
N THR A 32 1.04 18.34 5.95
CA THR A 32 0.98 17.44 4.80
C THR A 32 -0.41 17.54 4.20
N VAL A 33 -0.54 18.18 3.04
CA VAL A 33 -1.77 18.15 2.24
C VAL A 33 -1.91 16.77 1.62
N VAL A 34 -3.08 16.15 1.76
CA VAL A 34 -3.41 14.86 1.15
C VAL A 34 -4.27 15.04 -0.08
N THR A 35 -4.03 14.22 -1.08
CA THR A 35 -4.78 14.22 -2.35
C THR A 35 -5.54 12.92 -2.57
N ALA A 36 -5.40 11.99 -1.64
CA ALA A 36 -6.05 10.70 -1.71
C ALA A 36 -7.58 10.76 -1.44
N THR A 37 -8.12 11.94 -1.07
CA THR A 37 -9.55 12.27 -1.07
C THR A 37 -10.03 12.89 -2.39
N ARG A 38 -9.25 12.78 -3.48
CA ARG A 38 -9.47 13.41 -4.79
C ARG A 38 -9.42 14.94 -4.81
N SER A 39 -9.28 15.58 -3.66
CA SER A 39 -9.06 17.01 -3.47
C SER A 39 -7.88 17.25 -2.54
N GLU A 40 -7.20 18.38 -2.69
CA GLU A 40 -6.18 18.79 -1.74
C GLU A 40 -6.87 19.24 -0.45
N THR A 41 -6.70 18.48 0.64
CA THR A 41 -7.38 18.74 1.92
C THR A 41 -6.40 18.56 3.07
N ASP A 42 -6.51 19.39 4.10
CA ASP A 42 -5.77 19.22 5.35
C ASP A 42 -6.31 17.99 6.11
N PRO A 43 -5.47 17.01 6.47
CA PRO A 43 -5.89 15.87 7.29
C PRO A 43 -6.58 16.25 8.60
N LYS A 44 -6.32 17.45 9.14
CA LYS A 44 -6.92 17.96 10.35
C LYS A 44 -8.39 18.37 10.18
N GLU A 45 -8.88 18.41 8.95
CA GLU A 45 -10.29 18.68 8.62
C GLU A 45 -11.08 17.42 8.31
N LEU A 46 -10.39 16.27 8.23
CA LEU A 46 -10.98 14.99 7.85
C LEU A 46 -11.22 14.08 9.05
N ALA A 47 -12.34 13.35 9.05
CA ALA A 47 -12.58 12.22 9.94
C ALA A 47 -11.88 10.94 9.47
N THR A 48 -11.43 10.92 8.23
CA THR A 48 -10.81 9.76 7.55
C THR A 48 -9.43 9.45 8.10
N ALA A 49 -9.11 8.17 8.28
CA ALA A 49 -7.81 7.71 8.74
C ALA A 49 -6.78 7.74 7.61
N ILE A 50 -5.75 8.59 7.71
CA ILE A 50 -4.76 8.77 6.67
C ILE A 50 -3.35 8.62 7.24
N SER A 51 -2.48 7.94 6.49
CA SER A 51 -1.03 7.91 6.75
C SER A 51 -0.29 8.30 5.47
N VAL A 52 0.74 9.12 5.60
CA VAL A 52 1.55 9.60 4.48
C VAL A 52 3.01 9.25 4.73
N TYR A 53 3.64 8.62 3.76
CA TYR A 53 5.08 8.37 3.71
C TYR A 53 5.67 9.18 2.56
N THR A 54 6.45 10.20 2.90
CA THR A 54 7.18 11.04 1.93
C THR A 54 8.46 10.37 1.48
N ARG A 55 9.10 10.89 0.43
CA ARG A 55 10.44 10.45 0.00
C ARG A 55 11.45 10.52 1.15
N LYS A 56 11.41 11.58 1.96
CA LYS A 56 12.27 11.72 3.15
C LYS A 56 12.01 10.61 4.18
N ASP A 57 10.77 10.17 4.36
CA ASP A 57 10.47 9.05 5.26
C ASP A 57 10.97 7.72 4.69
N ILE A 58 10.81 7.48 3.39
CA ILE A 58 11.32 6.29 2.70
C ILE A 58 12.86 6.20 2.86
N GLU A 59 13.57 7.31 2.62
CA GLU A 59 15.03 7.40 2.78
C GLU A 59 15.46 7.23 4.25
N ARG A 60 14.78 7.90 5.18
CA ARG A 60 15.05 7.79 6.63
C ARG A 60 14.84 6.37 7.16
N LEU A 61 13.78 5.69 6.70
CA LEU A 61 13.47 4.30 7.09
C LEU A 61 14.37 3.28 6.41
N GLN A 62 15.09 3.67 5.35
CA GLN A 62 15.98 2.80 4.56
C GLN A 62 15.25 1.50 4.13
N VAL A 63 14.00 1.63 3.68
CA VAL A 63 13.23 0.50 3.14
C VAL A 63 13.63 0.20 1.70
N ARG A 64 13.62 -1.07 1.31
CA ARG A 64 14.05 -1.55 -0.01
C ARG A 64 12.90 -1.98 -0.91
N THR A 65 11.73 -2.19 -0.34
CA THR A 65 10.51 -2.57 -1.05
C THR A 65 9.31 -1.86 -0.48
N LEU A 66 8.20 -1.81 -1.22
CA LEU A 66 6.92 -1.32 -0.68
C LEU A 66 6.38 -2.20 0.46
N PRO A 67 6.46 -3.54 0.41
CA PRO A 67 6.12 -4.37 1.56
C PRO A 67 6.88 -3.99 2.83
N ASP A 68 8.17 -3.63 2.76
CA ASP A 68 8.93 -3.19 3.93
C ASP A 68 8.43 -1.85 4.50
N LEU A 69 7.95 -0.93 3.62
CA LEU A 69 7.33 0.32 4.04
C LEU A 69 6.03 0.06 4.81
N PHE A 70 5.26 -0.94 4.37
CA PHE A 70 3.98 -1.28 4.98
C PHE A 70 4.11 -2.06 6.29
N LYS A 71 5.22 -2.78 6.52
CA LYS A 71 5.48 -3.50 7.79
C LYS A 71 5.44 -2.54 8.99
N GLY A 72 4.45 -2.72 9.87
CA GLY A 72 4.24 -1.86 11.04
C GLY A 72 3.60 -0.50 10.74
N SER A 73 3.08 -0.28 9.53
CA SER A 73 2.17 0.82 9.24
C SER A 73 0.85 0.61 9.98
N LEU A 74 0.28 1.68 10.51
CA LEU A 74 -0.95 1.60 11.29
C LEU A 74 -2.10 1.01 10.46
N GLY A 75 -2.81 0.01 11.02
CA GLY A 75 -3.95 -0.64 10.39
C GLY A 75 -3.62 -1.52 9.17
N ILE A 76 -2.34 -1.82 8.93
CA ILE A 76 -1.89 -2.73 7.87
C ILE A 76 -1.18 -3.92 8.46
N ASP A 77 -1.57 -5.11 8.02
CA ASP A 77 -0.85 -6.36 8.25
C ASP A 77 -0.40 -6.95 6.91
N ILE A 78 0.76 -7.61 6.91
CA ILE A 78 1.41 -8.19 5.74
C ILE A 78 1.65 -9.68 5.98
N ALA A 79 1.21 -10.52 5.04
CA ALA A 79 1.66 -11.89 4.93
C ALA A 79 2.43 -12.07 3.62
N GLN A 80 3.71 -12.40 3.74
CA GLN A 80 4.65 -12.51 2.63
C GLN A 80 5.21 -13.94 2.55
N ASN A 81 5.34 -14.45 1.34
CA ASN A 81 5.83 -15.80 1.08
C ASN A 81 7.37 -15.84 0.96
N GLY A 82 8.08 -15.04 1.76
CA GLY A 82 9.54 -15.06 1.80
C GLY A 82 10.21 -13.71 1.50
N GLY A 83 11.26 -13.73 0.67
CA GLY A 83 12.12 -12.59 0.38
C GLY A 83 11.62 -11.61 -0.68
N TYR A 84 12.56 -11.01 -1.40
CA TYR A 84 12.26 -10.08 -2.49
C TYR A 84 11.44 -10.75 -3.60
N GLY A 85 10.49 -10.00 -4.19
CA GLY A 85 9.67 -10.45 -5.31
C GLY A 85 8.67 -11.56 -4.99
N GLN A 86 8.60 -12.02 -3.73
CA GLN A 86 7.67 -13.08 -3.34
C GLN A 86 6.27 -12.50 -3.08
N PRO A 87 5.20 -13.26 -3.45
CA PRO A 87 3.83 -12.81 -3.31
C PRO A 87 3.52 -12.25 -1.92
N THR A 88 2.93 -11.07 -1.90
CA THR A 88 2.63 -10.34 -0.68
C THR A 88 1.14 -10.08 -0.57
N SER A 89 0.51 -10.64 0.47
CA SER A 89 -0.85 -10.30 0.87
C SER A 89 -0.84 -9.10 1.82
N LEU A 90 -1.65 -8.10 1.54
CA LEU A 90 -1.83 -6.92 2.37
C LEU A 90 -3.25 -6.90 2.91
N PHE A 91 -3.40 -6.83 4.22
CA PHE A 91 -4.67 -6.78 4.93
C PHE A 91 -4.83 -5.43 5.61
N MET A 92 -5.66 -4.57 5.04
CA MET A 92 -5.96 -3.27 5.64
C MET A 92 -7.15 -3.42 6.58
N ARG A 93 -6.93 -3.19 7.90
CA ARG A 93 -7.97 -3.42 8.93
C ARG A 93 -8.63 -4.80 8.84
N GLY A 94 -7.86 -5.83 8.49
CA GLY A 94 -8.36 -7.19 8.37
C GLY A 94 -9.15 -7.53 7.09
N SER A 95 -9.38 -6.57 6.18
CA SER A 95 -9.97 -6.83 4.85
C SER A 95 -9.06 -7.70 3.99
N ASN A 96 -9.57 -8.31 2.94
CA ASN A 96 -8.78 -9.08 1.98
C ASN A 96 -7.91 -8.17 1.11
N THR A 97 -6.80 -8.69 0.57
CA THR A 97 -5.88 -7.96 -0.31
C THR A 97 -6.60 -7.37 -1.54
N ASN A 98 -7.54 -8.10 -2.13
CA ASN A 98 -8.33 -7.66 -3.28
C ASN A 98 -9.50 -6.71 -2.92
N GLN A 99 -9.61 -6.31 -1.65
CA GLN A 99 -10.54 -5.31 -1.13
C GLN A 99 -9.83 -3.98 -0.82
N VAL A 100 -8.57 -3.84 -1.23
CA VAL A 100 -7.77 -2.62 -1.10
C VAL A 100 -7.42 -2.11 -2.50
N LEU A 101 -7.92 -0.92 -2.82
CA LEU A 101 -7.65 -0.27 -4.10
C LEU A 101 -6.25 0.32 -4.11
N VAL A 102 -5.50 0.09 -5.19
CA VAL A 102 -4.17 0.68 -5.38
C VAL A 102 -4.13 1.53 -6.64
N LEU A 103 -3.61 2.73 -6.48
CA LEU A 103 -3.47 3.70 -7.56
C LEU A 103 -1.98 4.10 -7.71
N LEU A 104 -1.53 4.24 -8.94
CA LEU A 104 -0.24 4.83 -9.30
C LEU A 104 -0.49 6.15 -10.05
N ASP A 105 -0.12 7.27 -9.46
CA ASP A 105 -0.43 8.63 -9.97
C ASP A 105 -1.91 8.81 -10.37
N GLY A 106 -2.80 8.14 -9.60
CA GLY A 106 -4.25 8.18 -9.79
C GLY A 106 -4.79 7.22 -10.87
N ILE A 107 -3.96 6.40 -11.49
CA ILE A 107 -4.36 5.31 -12.38
C ILE A 107 -4.46 4.01 -11.57
N LYS A 108 -5.59 3.30 -11.69
CA LYS A 108 -5.77 2.00 -11.03
C LYS A 108 -4.82 0.97 -11.60
N ILE A 109 -4.09 0.27 -10.73
CA ILE A 109 -3.15 -0.79 -11.08
C ILE A 109 -3.56 -2.15 -10.48
N GLY A 110 -2.83 -3.21 -10.83
CA GLY A 110 -3.03 -4.58 -10.35
C GLY A 110 -3.87 -5.44 -11.29
N SER A 111 -3.99 -6.71 -10.93
CA SER A 111 -4.62 -7.75 -11.72
C SER A 111 -6.15 -7.65 -11.70
N ALA A 112 -6.80 -7.69 -12.86
CA ALA A 112 -8.25 -7.87 -12.95
C ALA A 112 -8.66 -9.34 -12.75
N THR A 113 -7.72 -10.28 -12.95
CA THR A 113 -7.99 -11.71 -12.86
C THR A 113 -8.14 -12.16 -11.39
N THR A 114 -7.29 -11.64 -10.50
CA THR A 114 -7.30 -11.95 -9.06
C THR A 114 -7.80 -10.81 -8.18
N GLY A 115 -7.81 -9.56 -8.69
CA GLY A 115 -8.15 -8.36 -7.94
C GLY A 115 -7.01 -7.86 -7.03
N THR A 116 -5.82 -8.46 -7.07
CA THR A 116 -4.69 -8.10 -6.20
C THR A 116 -3.66 -7.23 -6.92
N THR A 117 -2.89 -6.47 -6.16
CA THR A 117 -1.77 -5.68 -6.68
C THR A 117 -0.45 -6.29 -6.20
N PRO A 118 0.51 -6.58 -7.11
CA PRO A 118 1.82 -7.11 -6.76
C PRO A 118 2.73 -5.99 -6.21
N PHE A 119 2.57 -5.62 -4.95
CA PHE A 119 3.35 -4.56 -4.29
C PHE A 119 4.85 -4.83 -4.31
N GLU A 120 5.23 -6.12 -4.21
CA GLU A 120 6.60 -6.59 -4.19
C GLU A 120 7.38 -6.29 -5.49
N LEU A 121 6.66 -6.01 -6.57
CA LEU A 121 7.24 -5.76 -7.89
C LEU A 121 7.39 -4.27 -8.22
N ILE A 122 6.89 -3.36 -7.37
CA ILE A 122 6.95 -1.91 -7.58
C ILE A 122 8.26 -1.35 -7.02
N PRO A 123 9.16 -0.75 -7.85
CA PRO A 123 10.46 -0.24 -7.40
C PRO A 123 10.29 0.98 -6.49
N ILE A 124 10.72 0.88 -5.23
CA ILE A 124 10.61 1.93 -4.20
C ILE A 124 11.44 3.18 -4.53
N GLU A 125 12.51 3.03 -5.32
CA GLU A 125 13.42 4.12 -5.73
C GLU A 125 12.70 5.15 -6.62
N GLN A 126 11.66 4.71 -7.34
CA GLN A 126 10.88 5.56 -8.25
C GLN A 126 9.71 6.26 -7.54
N ILE A 127 9.50 5.99 -6.24
CA ILE A 127 8.37 6.51 -5.47
C ILE A 127 8.76 7.82 -4.77
N GLU A 128 7.92 8.83 -4.91
CA GLU A 128 8.01 10.11 -4.20
C GLU A 128 7.25 10.09 -2.88
N ARG A 129 6.04 9.51 -2.92
CA ARG A 129 5.13 9.53 -1.77
C ARG A 129 4.13 8.37 -1.85
N VAL A 130 3.75 7.85 -0.69
CA VAL A 130 2.66 6.89 -0.55
C VAL A 130 1.65 7.45 0.44
N GLU A 131 0.39 7.55 0.01
CA GLU A 131 -0.75 7.92 0.87
C GLU A 131 -1.62 6.68 1.10
N ILE A 132 -1.96 6.41 2.35
CA ILE A 132 -2.76 5.25 2.76
C ILE A 132 -4.00 5.77 3.45
N ILE A 133 -5.16 5.53 2.85
CA ILE A 133 -6.47 5.86 3.42
C ILE A 133 -7.10 4.55 3.88
N ARG A 134 -7.43 4.46 5.16
CA ARG A 134 -8.08 3.29 5.75
C ARG A 134 -9.58 3.52 5.88
N GLY A 135 -10.36 2.45 5.70
CA GLY A 135 -11.81 2.45 5.73
C GLY A 135 -12.46 2.63 4.35
N PRO A 136 -13.80 2.63 4.27
CA PRO A 136 -14.54 2.59 3.02
C PRO A 136 -14.35 3.86 2.19
N GLN A 137 -13.90 3.70 0.93
CA GLN A 137 -13.65 4.79 -0.01
C GLN A 137 -14.34 4.60 -1.37
N SER A 138 -15.29 3.66 -1.46
CA SER A 138 -15.97 3.40 -2.73
C SER A 138 -16.80 4.58 -3.22
N SER A 139 -17.25 5.47 -2.34
CA SER A 139 -17.97 6.69 -2.72
C SER A 139 -17.14 7.71 -3.52
N LEU A 140 -15.82 7.57 -3.52
CA LEU A 140 -14.91 8.39 -4.34
C LEU A 140 -14.25 7.59 -5.46
N TYR A 141 -13.97 6.29 -5.24
CA TYR A 141 -13.11 5.50 -6.11
C TYR A 141 -13.82 4.30 -6.78
N GLY A 142 -15.07 4.01 -6.40
CA GLY A 142 -15.82 2.85 -6.89
C GLY A 142 -15.34 1.54 -6.26
N SER A 143 -15.38 0.48 -7.02
CA SER A 143 -15.08 -0.88 -6.60
C SER A 143 -13.66 -1.07 -6.03
N GLU A 144 -13.51 -2.05 -5.11
CA GLU A 144 -12.27 -2.54 -4.49
C GLU A 144 -11.76 -1.69 -3.31
N ALA A 145 -12.45 -0.61 -2.92
CA ALA A 145 -12.06 0.27 -1.83
C ALA A 145 -12.84 -0.02 -0.52
N ILE A 146 -12.97 -1.29 -0.13
CA ILE A 146 -13.60 -1.73 1.13
C ILE A 146 -12.66 -1.46 2.31
N GLY A 147 -11.45 -2.02 2.28
CA GLY A 147 -10.43 -1.82 3.31
C GLY A 147 -9.83 -0.43 3.27
N GLY A 148 -9.74 0.15 2.09
CA GLY A 148 -9.21 1.48 1.85
C GLY A 148 -8.55 1.64 0.50
N VAL A 149 -7.74 2.71 0.39
CA VAL A 149 -7.02 3.09 -0.82
C VAL A 149 -5.54 3.32 -0.49
N ILE A 150 -4.66 2.78 -1.32
CA ILE A 150 -3.23 3.12 -1.32
C ILE A 150 -2.94 3.89 -2.59
N GLN A 151 -2.52 5.13 -2.46
CA GLN A 151 -2.12 5.96 -3.59
C GLN A 151 -0.62 6.14 -3.59
N ILE A 152 0.01 5.68 -4.66
CA ILE A 152 1.46 5.73 -4.88
C ILE A 152 1.72 6.85 -5.88
N PHE A 153 2.61 7.78 -5.53
CA PHE A 153 3.03 8.86 -6.41
C PHE A 153 4.47 8.62 -6.83
N THR A 154 4.71 8.61 -8.14
CA THR A 154 6.07 8.53 -8.67
C THR A 154 6.79 9.88 -8.56
N ARG A 155 8.13 9.85 -8.66
CA ARG A 155 8.95 11.05 -8.56
C ARG A 155 8.51 12.10 -9.56
N LYS A 156 8.37 13.34 -9.08
CA LYS A 156 8.04 14.52 -9.88
C LYS A 156 9.32 15.25 -10.33
N GLY A 157 9.19 16.09 -11.34
CA GLY A 157 10.26 16.98 -11.77
C GLY A 157 10.67 17.98 -10.66
N SER A 158 11.95 18.30 -10.60
CA SER A 158 12.45 19.38 -9.74
C SER A 158 11.83 20.72 -10.15
N GLN A 159 11.55 21.57 -9.16
CA GLN A 159 11.08 22.95 -9.39
C GLN A 159 12.23 23.92 -9.69
N THR A 160 13.48 23.45 -9.67
CA THR A 160 14.67 24.25 -9.94
C THR A 160 15.11 24.10 -11.39
N GLU A 161 15.64 25.18 -11.97
CA GLU A 161 16.21 25.16 -13.34
C GLU A 161 17.50 24.32 -13.41
N GLN A 162 18.23 24.22 -12.30
CA GLN A 162 19.39 23.35 -12.23
C GLN A 162 18.94 21.89 -12.17
N PRO A 163 19.43 21.01 -13.07
CA PRO A 163 19.13 19.60 -13.02
C PRO A 163 19.55 19.00 -11.67
N LYS A 164 18.62 18.30 -11.04
CA LYS A 164 18.87 17.50 -9.85
C LYS A 164 19.18 16.08 -10.25
N VAL A 165 20.36 15.58 -9.87
CA VAL A 165 20.81 14.22 -10.12
C VAL A 165 20.90 13.48 -8.79
N THR A 166 20.25 12.31 -8.69
CA THR A 166 20.42 11.41 -7.56
C THR A 166 20.93 10.06 -8.07
N LEU A 167 21.95 9.51 -7.40
CA LEU A 167 22.49 8.19 -7.70
C LEU A 167 22.55 7.39 -6.40
N GLU A 168 22.25 6.10 -6.49
CA GLU A 168 22.37 5.15 -5.40
C GLU A 168 22.99 3.87 -5.92
N ALA A 169 23.93 3.31 -5.15
CA ALA A 169 24.46 1.97 -5.37
C ALA A 169 24.67 1.29 -4.02
N GLY A 170 24.27 0.04 -3.90
CA GLY A 170 24.38 -0.69 -2.65
C GLY A 170 24.37 -2.19 -2.83
N GLY A 171 24.67 -2.90 -1.74
CA GLY A 171 24.64 -4.34 -1.68
C GLY A 171 24.55 -4.87 -0.25
N GLY A 172 24.24 -6.15 -0.11
CA GLY A 172 24.01 -6.73 1.19
C GLY A 172 23.88 -8.25 1.19
N SER A 173 23.27 -8.77 2.24
CA SER A 173 23.00 -10.19 2.43
C SER A 173 22.23 -10.78 1.24
N TYR A 174 22.34 -12.08 1.05
CA TYR A 174 21.71 -12.87 -0.02
C TYR A 174 22.19 -12.51 -1.42
N ASP A 175 23.46 -12.08 -1.53
CA ASP A 175 24.07 -11.61 -2.77
C ASP A 175 23.24 -10.50 -3.44
N THR A 176 22.65 -9.62 -2.62
CA THR A 176 21.79 -8.53 -3.11
C THR A 176 22.62 -7.36 -3.60
N ALA A 177 22.32 -6.89 -4.80
CA ALA A 177 22.86 -5.66 -5.38
C ALA A 177 21.72 -4.75 -5.85
N GLN A 178 21.86 -3.45 -5.63
CA GLN A 178 20.88 -2.46 -6.04
C GLN A 178 21.57 -1.22 -6.59
N THR A 179 21.05 -0.69 -7.71
CA THR A 179 21.49 0.56 -8.29
C THR A 179 20.27 1.40 -8.69
N ALA A 180 20.33 2.71 -8.52
CA ALA A 180 19.31 3.62 -9.00
C ALA A 180 19.91 4.95 -9.42
N GLY A 181 19.30 5.57 -10.42
CA GLY A 181 19.66 6.90 -10.89
C GLY A 181 18.42 7.69 -11.29
N THR A 182 18.39 8.97 -10.95
CA THR A 182 17.30 9.86 -11.34
C THR A 182 17.90 11.21 -11.75
N VAL A 183 17.36 11.77 -12.83
CA VAL A 183 17.61 13.14 -13.23
C VAL A 183 16.28 13.88 -13.36
N SER A 184 16.17 15.04 -12.74
CA SER A 184 14.96 15.86 -12.80
C SER A 184 15.29 17.33 -12.87
N GLY A 185 14.41 18.14 -13.44
CA GLY A 185 14.64 19.57 -13.58
C GLY A 185 13.45 20.30 -14.18
N LYS A 186 13.65 21.62 -14.31
CA LYS A 186 12.73 22.54 -14.96
C LYS A 186 13.46 23.30 -16.07
N LEU A 187 12.80 23.50 -17.21
CA LEU A 187 13.29 24.29 -18.34
C LEU A 187 12.18 25.28 -18.73
N GLY A 188 12.23 26.49 -18.19
CA GLY A 188 11.15 27.46 -18.31
C GLY A 188 9.85 26.90 -17.72
N ASP A 189 8.82 26.78 -18.54
CA ASP A 189 7.50 26.24 -18.13
C ASP A 189 7.38 24.71 -18.23
N ASN A 190 8.48 24.03 -18.60
CA ASN A 190 8.52 22.57 -18.68
C ASN A 190 9.21 21.98 -17.47
N TRP A 191 8.75 20.82 -16.99
CA TRP A 191 9.44 20.01 -15.99
C TRP A 191 9.60 18.57 -16.47
N TYR A 192 10.63 17.91 -15.97
CA TYR A 192 10.92 16.53 -16.33
C TYR A 192 11.48 15.74 -15.15
N ASN A 193 11.24 14.43 -15.18
CA ASN A 193 11.91 13.44 -14.33
C ASN A 193 12.16 12.19 -15.16
N LEU A 194 13.37 11.66 -15.09
CA LEU A 194 13.78 10.37 -15.68
C LEU A 194 14.49 9.58 -14.60
N GLY A 195 14.06 8.34 -14.40
CA GLY A 195 14.62 7.46 -13.38
C GLY A 195 14.79 6.04 -13.91
N VAL A 196 15.87 5.39 -13.46
CA VAL A 196 16.14 3.96 -13.68
C VAL A 196 16.56 3.35 -12.36
N SER A 197 16.15 2.11 -12.12
CA SER A 197 16.60 1.31 -10.97
C SER A 197 16.77 -0.15 -11.37
N HIS A 198 17.68 -0.84 -10.70
CA HIS A 198 17.88 -2.26 -10.87
C HIS A 198 18.17 -2.88 -9.51
N LEU A 199 17.48 -3.97 -9.19
CA LEU A 199 17.70 -4.80 -8.02
C LEU A 199 17.85 -6.24 -8.46
N ASP A 200 18.93 -6.89 -7.98
CA ASP A 200 19.20 -8.32 -8.15
C ASP A 200 19.49 -8.93 -6.78
N SER A 201 18.94 -10.11 -6.50
CA SER A 201 19.19 -10.87 -5.28
C SER A 201 19.11 -12.36 -5.56
N GLN A 202 20.09 -13.12 -5.10
CA GLN A 202 20.01 -14.57 -5.15
C GLN A 202 18.98 -15.14 -4.17
N GLY A 203 18.52 -14.31 -3.21
CA GLY A 203 17.53 -14.71 -2.22
C GLY A 203 18.03 -15.80 -1.25
N PHE A 204 17.09 -16.38 -0.55
CA PHE A 204 17.30 -17.46 0.41
C PHE A 204 16.21 -18.51 0.26
N ASP A 205 16.38 -19.67 0.88
CA ASP A 205 15.40 -20.75 0.85
C ASP A 205 14.26 -20.46 1.82
N THR A 206 13.09 -20.10 1.27
CA THR A 206 11.91 -19.75 2.06
C THR A 206 11.16 -20.95 2.60
N GLN A 207 11.32 -22.14 1.99
CA GLN A 207 10.67 -23.40 2.36
C GLN A 207 11.65 -24.54 2.64
N ALA A 208 12.77 -24.25 3.24
CA ALA A 208 13.85 -25.20 3.52
C ALA A 208 13.41 -26.50 4.21
N SER A 209 12.33 -26.45 5.01
CA SER A 209 11.74 -27.63 5.67
C SER A 209 11.01 -28.58 4.71
N LEU A 210 10.60 -28.09 3.55
CA LEU A 210 9.84 -28.86 2.54
C LEU A 210 10.70 -29.25 1.34
N GLN A 211 11.54 -28.33 0.87
CA GLN A 211 12.45 -28.53 -0.27
C GLN A 211 13.77 -27.81 -0.01
N PRO A 212 14.77 -28.46 0.61
CA PRO A 212 16.03 -27.82 0.98
C PRO A 212 16.88 -27.47 -0.24
N ASN A 213 17.74 -26.43 -0.08
CA ASN A 213 18.72 -25.94 -1.06
C ASN A 213 18.13 -25.24 -2.31
N HIS A 214 16.92 -24.73 -2.22
CA HIS A 214 16.34 -23.84 -3.23
C HIS A 214 16.51 -22.38 -2.80
N ARG A 215 17.08 -21.52 -3.64
CA ARG A 215 17.15 -20.07 -3.39
C ARG A 215 16.11 -19.35 -4.23
N ASP A 216 15.28 -18.56 -3.54
CA ASP A 216 14.20 -17.80 -4.15
C ASP A 216 14.72 -16.44 -4.64
N GLY A 217 15.40 -16.46 -5.79
CA GLY A 217 16.03 -15.29 -6.38
C GLY A 217 15.03 -14.30 -6.98
N TYR A 218 15.46 -13.04 -7.12
CA TYR A 218 14.65 -11.95 -7.66
C TYR A 218 15.49 -10.98 -8.47
N GLN A 219 14.98 -10.57 -9.63
CA GLN A 219 15.54 -9.51 -10.44
C GLN A 219 14.44 -8.54 -10.88
N ASN A 220 14.68 -7.23 -10.79
CA ASN A 220 13.73 -6.21 -11.22
C ASN A 220 14.45 -4.98 -11.78
N THR A 221 14.06 -4.56 -12.97
CA THR A 221 14.48 -3.30 -13.59
C THR A 221 13.29 -2.35 -13.65
N GLY A 222 13.43 -1.19 -13.03
CA GLY A 222 12.43 -0.13 -13.00
C GLY A 222 12.82 1.05 -13.89
N LEU A 223 11.86 1.56 -14.65
CA LEU A 223 11.97 2.80 -15.43
C LEU A 223 10.84 3.74 -15.03
N ASN A 224 11.15 5.03 -14.86
CA ASN A 224 10.17 6.09 -14.67
C ASN A 224 10.51 7.27 -15.58
N ALA A 225 9.50 7.81 -16.26
CA ALA A 225 9.61 9.02 -17.04
C ALA A 225 8.38 9.90 -16.80
N ARG A 226 8.60 11.19 -16.62
CA ARG A 226 7.56 12.21 -16.45
C ARG A 226 7.97 13.49 -17.15
N PHE A 227 7.03 14.07 -17.89
CA PHE A 227 7.18 15.35 -18.57
C PHE A 227 5.92 16.17 -18.40
N GLY A 228 6.07 17.44 -18.12
CA GLY A 228 4.94 18.36 -18.01
C GLY A 228 5.26 19.73 -18.58
N HIS A 229 4.19 20.45 -18.91
CA HIS A 229 4.23 21.81 -19.43
C HIS A 229 3.11 22.65 -18.81
N ARG A 230 3.43 23.87 -18.45
CA ARG A 230 2.45 24.88 -18.01
C ARG A 230 2.31 25.94 -19.11
N PHE A 231 1.10 26.11 -19.60
CA PHE A 231 0.77 27.13 -20.60
C PHE A 231 0.62 28.52 -19.96
N ALA A 232 0.67 29.58 -20.78
CA ALA A 232 0.55 30.97 -20.33
C ALA A 232 -0.79 31.28 -19.61
N ASN A 233 -1.84 30.50 -19.88
CA ASN A 233 -3.14 30.59 -19.20
C ASN A 233 -3.23 29.71 -17.93
N ASN A 234 -2.09 29.25 -17.40
CA ASN A 234 -1.98 28.35 -16.26
C ASN A 234 -2.63 26.95 -16.45
N ALA A 235 -3.02 26.58 -17.66
CA ALA A 235 -3.34 25.20 -17.97
C ALA A 235 -2.07 24.34 -17.90
N GLU A 236 -2.19 23.10 -17.45
CA GLU A 236 -1.08 22.16 -17.31
C GLU A 236 -1.39 20.87 -18.06
N VAL A 237 -0.38 20.34 -18.72
CA VAL A 237 -0.43 18.97 -19.28
C VAL A 237 0.79 18.21 -18.78
N GLU A 238 0.56 17.02 -18.25
CA GLU A 238 1.61 16.14 -17.72
C GLU A 238 1.40 14.71 -18.21
N GLY A 239 2.44 14.12 -18.79
CA GLY A 239 2.51 12.70 -19.11
C GLY A 239 3.49 11.99 -18.21
N PHE A 240 3.15 10.76 -17.80
CA PHE A 240 4.06 9.89 -17.08
C PHE A 240 4.01 8.46 -17.56
N MET A 241 5.10 7.75 -17.35
CA MET A 241 5.25 6.32 -17.54
C MET A 241 6.02 5.74 -16.37
N MET A 242 5.59 4.58 -15.87
CA MET A 242 6.37 3.71 -15.01
C MET A 242 6.33 2.29 -15.54
N ARG A 243 7.48 1.63 -15.61
CA ARG A 243 7.63 0.22 -15.99
C ARG A 243 8.51 -0.48 -15.00
N SER A 244 8.12 -1.69 -14.65
CA SER A 244 8.86 -2.64 -13.83
C SER A 244 8.84 -3.97 -14.55
N GLU A 245 10.00 -4.55 -14.83
CA GLU A 245 10.12 -5.87 -15.48
C GLU A 245 11.22 -6.68 -14.85
N GLY A 246 11.02 -7.97 -14.77
CA GLY A 246 11.99 -8.87 -14.16
C GLY A 246 11.49 -10.29 -14.04
N SER A 247 12.13 -11.01 -13.13
CA SER A 247 11.82 -12.41 -12.84
C SER A 247 11.95 -12.69 -11.34
N ASN A 248 11.23 -13.69 -10.87
CA ASN A 248 11.44 -14.26 -9.56
C ASN A 248 11.43 -15.79 -9.62
N ARG A 249 12.23 -16.40 -8.74
CA ARG A 249 12.18 -17.83 -8.44
C ARG A 249 11.43 -18.03 -7.14
N TYR A 250 10.73 -19.13 -7.05
CA TYR A 250 10.00 -19.50 -5.85
C TYR A 250 9.97 -21.02 -5.71
N ASN A 251 9.90 -21.48 -4.47
CA ASN A 251 9.79 -22.89 -4.19
C ASN A 251 8.36 -23.37 -4.47
N ASN A 252 8.19 -24.38 -5.31
CA ASN A 252 6.90 -25.00 -5.62
C ASN A 252 6.86 -26.48 -5.24
N VAL A 253 6.51 -26.74 -3.99
CA VAL A 253 6.39 -28.11 -3.45
C VAL A 253 5.31 -28.95 -4.16
N GLY A 254 4.36 -28.31 -4.84
CA GLY A 254 3.27 -28.97 -5.58
C GLY A 254 3.66 -29.50 -6.97
N GLY A 255 4.88 -29.23 -7.46
CA GLY A 255 5.39 -29.75 -8.73
C GLY A 255 4.94 -28.98 -9.98
N GLY A 256 4.54 -27.70 -9.84
CA GLY A 256 4.30 -26.77 -10.96
C GLY A 256 5.56 -25.97 -11.34
N GLY A 257 5.38 -24.79 -11.96
CA GLY A 257 6.46 -23.88 -12.26
C GLY A 257 7.15 -23.35 -10.99
N ASP A 258 8.42 -23.04 -11.10
CA ASP A 258 9.27 -22.54 -10.01
C ASP A 258 9.87 -21.16 -10.29
N ASN A 259 9.55 -20.59 -11.43
CA ASN A 259 9.98 -19.25 -11.79
C ASN A 259 8.90 -18.51 -12.59
N SER A 260 8.93 -17.17 -12.51
CA SER A 260 8.06 -16.33 -13.31
C SER A 260 8.78 -15.12 -13.88
N ALA A 261 8.29 -14.64 -15.02
CA ALA A 261 8.64 -13.34 -15.60
C ALA A 261 7.44 -12.41 -15.51
N PHE A 262 7.68 -11.15 -15.17
CA PHE A 262 6.63 -10.15 -15.02
C PHE A 262 6.94 -8.86 -15.78
N ILE A 263 5.89 -8.17 -16.21
CA ILE A 263 5.92 -6.79 -16.70
C ILE A 263 4.74 -6.05 -16.08
N ASN A 264 5.04 -5.07 -15.24
CA ASN A 264 4.07 -4.11 -14.73
C ASN A 264 4.34 -2.74 -15.34
N GLN A 265 3.36 -2.15 -16.02
CA GLN A 265 3.55 -0.90 -16.73
C GLN A 265 2.32 -0.01 -16.57
N THR A 266 2.55 1.28 -16.37
CA THR A 266 1.49 2.30 -16.25
C THR A 266 1.87 3.52 -17.05
N PHE A 267 0.94 3.99 -17.88
CA PHE A 267 1.01 5.27 -18.58
C PHE A 267 -0.13 6.18 -18.13
N GLY A 268 0.13 7.45 -18.00
CA GLY A 268 -0.90 8.43 -17.70
C GLY A 268 -0.65 9.75 -18.41
N LEU A 269 -1.73 10.39 -18.80
CA LEU A 269 -1.78 11.76 -19.32
C LEU A 269 -2.81 12.54 -18.50
N THR A 270 -2.39 13.66 -17.93
CA THR A 270 -3.26 14.54 -17.15
C THR A 270 -3.27 15.92 -17.76
N GLY A 271 -4.46 16.48 -17.99
CA GLY A 271 -4.66 17.87 -18.31
C GLY A 271 -5.42 18.56 -17.18
N ALA A 272 -4.95 19.69 -16.71
CA ALA A 272 -5.59 20.47 -15.64
C ALA A 272 -5.65 21.95 -16.03
N MET A 273 -6.77 22.60 -15.74
CA MET A 273 -6.95 24.03 -15.99
C MET A 273 -7.96 24.66 -15.03
N ASN A 274 -7.75 25.92 -14.73
CA ASN A 274 -8.77 26.72 -14.05
C ASN A 274 -9.76 27.24 -15.10
N ILE A 275 -11.01 26.85 -14.96
CA ILE A 275 -12.12 27.33 -15.85
C ILE A 275 -12.50 28.75 -15.42
N THR A 276 -12.56 28.95 -14.08
CA THR A 276 -12.70 30.26 -13.42
C THR A 276 -11.79 30.27 -12.20
N ASP A 277 -11.74 31.37 -11.45
CA ASP A 277 -10.91 31.49 -10.24
C ASP A 277 -11.34 30.49 -9.14
N ASN A 278 -12.60 30.09 -9.14
CA ASN A 278 -13.17 29.15 -8.16
C ASN A 278 -13.49 27.77 -8.74
N TRP A 279 -13.15 27.48 -9.99
CA TRP A 279 -13.43 26.18 -10.63
C TRP A 279 -12.20 25.67 -11.36
N ARG A 280 -11.63 24.56 -10.86
CA ARG A 280 -10.55 23.80 -11.49
C ARG A 280 -11.08 22.50 -12.08
N SER A 281 -10.73 22.22 -13.33
CA SER A 281 -11.07 20.98 -14.03
C SER A 281 -9.80 20.18 -14.31
N ASN A 282 -9.86 18.87 -14.13
CA ASN A 282 -8.76 17.94 -14.33
C ASN A 282 -9.26 16.70 -15.09
N LEU A 283 -8.67 16.41 -16.23
CA LEU A 283 -8.92 15.20 -17.02
C LEU A 283 -7.68 14.32 -16.97
N ARG A 284 -7.87 13.05 -16.58
CA ARG A 284 -6.81 12.04 -16.57
C ARG A 284 -7.19 10.86 -17.42
N LEU A 285 -6.29 10.46 -18.30
CA LEU A 285 -6.36 9.26 -19.13
C LEU A 285 -5.18 8.37 -18.79
N GLY A 286 -5.38 7.06 -18.73
CA GLY A 286 -4.28 6.16 -18.43
C GLY A 286 -4.55 4.72 -18.83
N GLN A 287 -3.45 3.97 -18.90
CA GLN A 287 -3.44 2.53 -19.08
C GLN A 287 -2.52 1.91 -18.05
N SER A 288 -2.94 0.80 -17.45
CA SER A 288 -2.04 -0.06 -16.66
C SER A 288 -2.06 -1.48 -17.23
N GLN A 289 -0.90 -2.14 -17.14
CA GLN A 289 -0.70 -3.54 -17.52
C GLN A 289 -0.08 -4.29 -16.36
N ASP A 290 -0.59 -5.51 -16.12
CA ASP A 290 -0.04 -6.48 -15.18
C ASP A 290 0.06 -7.82 -15.90
N ASN A 291 1.26 -8.17 -16.33
CA ASN A 291 1.57 -9.35 -17.12
C ASN A 291 2.45 -10.29 -16.31
N LEU A 292 2.00 -11.52 -16.14
CA LEU A 292 2.71 -12.57 -15.42
C LEU A 292 2.75 -13.84 -16.28
N SER A 293 3.94 -14.37 -16.51
CA SER A 293 4.18 -15.67 -17.14
C SER A 293 4.91 -16.58 -16.16
N THR A 294 4.48 -17.83 -16.02
CA THR A 294 5.15 -18.84 -15.19
C THR A 294 5.76 -19.93 -16.06
N PHE A 295 6.86 -20.51 -15.56
CA PHE A 295 7.66 -21.51 -16.26
C PHE A 295 8.03 -22.65 -15.32
N PHE A 296 8.12 -23.87 -15.86
CA PHE A 296 8.67 -25.03 -15.18
C PHE A 296 10.19 -24.90 -14.97
N PRO A 297 10.80 -25.76 -14.11
CA PRO A 297 12.25 -25.76 -13.87
C PRO A 297 13.12 -25.93 -15.13
N ASP A 298 12.60 -26.60 -16.16
CA ASP A 298 13.24 -26.76 -17.46
C ASP A 298 13.04 -25.56 -18.41
N SER A 299 12.48 -24.46 -17.89
CA SER A 299 12.12 -23.24 -18.64
C SER A 299 11.01 -23.41 -19.68
N SER A 300 10.32 -24.57 -19.71
CA SER A 300 9.13 -24.71 -20.52
C SER A 300 7.97 -23.86 -19.96
N PHE A 301 7.11 -23.38 -20.85
CA PHE A 301 6.00 -22.50 -20.49
C PHE A 301 4.92 -23.25 -19.71
N GLU A 302 4.48 -22.72 -18.57
CA GLU A 302 3.39 -23.24 -17.77
C GLU A 302 2.10 -22.44 -17.94
N SER A 303 2.12 -21.13 -17.60
CA SER A 303 0.90 -20.31 -17.62
C SER A 303 1.17 -18.84 -17.89
N LEU A 304 0.14 -18.15 -18.32
CA LEU A 304 0.11 -16.70 -18.58
C LEU A 304 -1.17 -16.11 -18.00
N TYR A 305 -1.03 -14.98 -17.29
CA TYR A 305 -2.13 -14.14 -16.87
C TYR A 305 -1.78 -12.68 -17.11
N ASN A 306 -2.53 -12.04 -18.01
CA ASN A 306 -2.34 -10.64 -18.37
C ASN A 306 -3.60 -9.84 -18.08
N THR A 307 -3.41 -8.66 -17.56
CA THR A 307 -4.44 -7.64 -17.39
C THR A 307 -4.03 -6.37 -18.12
N THR A 308 -4.95 -5.79 -18.89
CA THR A 308 -4.85 -4.42 -19.38
C THR A 308 -6.05 -3.63 -18.87
N ARG A 309 -5.80 -2.45 -18.27
CA ARG A 309 -6.85 -1.56 -17.76
C ARG A 309 -6.73 -0.20 -18.42
N TRP A 310 -7.80 0.26 -19.05
CA TRP A 310 -7.94 1.62 -19.53
C TRP A 310 -8.74 2.44 -18.54
N ASN A 311 -8.25 3.61 -18.20
CA ASN A 311 -8.84 4.49 -17.21
C ASN A 311 -9.04 5.88 -17.80
N ALA A 312 -10.22 6.46 -17.58
CA ALA A 312 -10.50 7.86 -17.81
C ALA A 312 -11.18 8.44 -16.57
N SER A 313 -10.70 9.58 -16.08
CA SER A 313 -11.25 10.26 -14.90
C SER A 313 -11.33 11.74 -15.16
N TRP A 314 -12.50 12.33 -14.97
CA TRP A 314 -12.74 13.76 -15.08
C TRP A 314 -13.21 14.31 -13.74
N LEU A 315 -12.43 15.22 -13.16
CA LEU A 315 -12.66 15.84 -11.86
C LEU A 315 -12.89 17.34 -12.02
N ASN A 316 -13.87 17.86 -11.33
CA ASN A 316 -14.19 19.27 -11.25
C ASN A 316 -14.28 19.69 -9.79
N GLN A 317 -13.37 20.54 -9.37
CA GLN A 317 -13.34 21.13 -8.03
C GLN A 317 -13.89 22.53 -8.11
N VAL A 318 -14.94 22.80 -7.35
CA VAL A 318 -15.64 24.10 -7.32
C VAL A 318 -15.65 24.63 -5.91
N GLN A 319 -14.99 25.76 -5.69
CA GLN A 319 -15.08 26.51 -4.45
C GLN A 319 -16.41 27.27 -4.43
N LEU A 320 -17.38 26.78 -3.67
CA LEU A 320 -18.71 27.39 -3.56
C LEU A 320 -18.70 28.65 -2.68
N SER A 321 -17.85 28.65 -1.67
CA SER A 321 -17.54 29.78 -0.78
C SER A 321 -16.22 29.51 -0.05
N ASP A 322 -15.72 30.43 0.75
CA ASP A 322 -14.50 30.22 1.56
C ASP A 322 -14.57 29.00 2.49
N LYS A 323 -15.77 28.50 2.78
CA LYS A 323 -16.03 27.40 3.73
C LYS A 323 -16.56 26.12 3.08
N HIS A 324 -16.89 26.14 1.81
CA HIS A 324 -17.54 25.02 1.13
C HIS A 324 -16.90 24.75 -0.22
N GLN A 325 -16.41 23.54 -0.41
CA GLN A 325 -15.88 23.05 -1.67
C GLN A 325 -16.66 21.82 -2.14
N ALA A 326 -17.05 21.80 -3.38
CA ALA A 326 -17.64 20.64 -4.04
C ALA A 326 -16.65 20.03 -5.04
N THR A 327 -16.56 18.70 -5.05
CA THR A 327 -15.86 17.94 -6.09
C THR A 327 -16.89 17.09 -6.84
N LEU A 328 -16.94 17.24 -8.15
CA LEU A 328 -17.77 16.45 -9.05
C LEU A 328 -16.86 15.61 -9.92
N GLY A 329 -17.15 14.32 -10.07
CA GLY A 329 -16.31 13.44 -10.87
C GLY A 329 -17.07 12.43 -11.69
N ALA A 330 -16.45 12.03 -12.80
CA ALA A 330 -16.88 10.93 -13.64
C ALA A 330 -15.68 10.06 -13.97
N ASP A 331 -15.85 8.76 -13.83
CA ASP A 331 -14.81 7.76 -14.11
C ASP A 331 -15.34 6.75 -15.12
N TYR A 332 -14.47 6.29 -16.02
CA TYR A 332 -14.70 5.16 -16.90
C TYR A 332 -13.50 4.23 -16.86
N ARG A 333 -13.75 2.94 -16.77
CA ARG A 333 -12.72 1.90 -16.81
C ARG A 333 -13.13 0.78 -17.73
N LEU A 334 -12.17 0.28 -18.52
CA LEU A 334 -12.28 -0.94 -19.29
C LEU A 334 -11.18 -1.88 -18.84
N ASP A 335 -11.55 -3.02 -18.27
CA ASP A 335 -10.64 -4.10 -17.88
C ASP A 335 -10.65 -5.16 -18.97
N GLU A 336 -9.48 -5.60 -19.41
CA GLU A 336 -9.26 -6.69 -20.35
C GLU A 336 -8.37 -7.75 -19.67
N ALA A 337 -8.76 -9.01 -19.75
CA ALA A 337 -8.04 -10.13 -19.15
C ALA A 337 -7.73 -11.19 -20.20
N GLN A 338 -6.48 -11.64 -20.22
CA GLN A 338 -5.99 -12.76 -21.02
C GLN A 338 -5.40 -13.80 -20.09
N GLY A 339 -5.65 -15.07 -20.35
CA GLY A 339 -5.06 -16.18 -19.62
C GLY A 339 -4.79 -17.36 -20.53
N SER A 340 -3.80 -18.16 -20.15
CA SER A 340 -3.46 -19.43 -20.78
C SER A 340 -2.82 -20.35 -19.75
N PHE A 341 -3.26 -21.60 -19.71
CA PHE A 341 -2.68 -22.68 -18.93
C PHE A 341 -2.84 -24.00 -19.68
N PRO A 342 -1.93 -24.33 -20.61
CA PRO A 342 -2.10 -25.43 -21.55
C PRO A 342 -2.31 -26.81 -20.88
N ALA A 343 -1.66 -27.08 -19.75
CA ALA A 343 -1.83 -28.33 -19.00
C ALA A 343 -3.29 -28.57 -18.55
N TYR A 344 -4.07 -27.50 -18.40
CA TYR A 344 -5.50 -27.55 -18.04
C TYR A 344 -6.42 -27.15 -19.19
N ALA A 345 -5.92 -27.08 -20.43
CA ALA A 345 -6.66 -26.62 -21.64
C ALA A 345 -7.29 -25.22 -21.49
N PHE A 346 -6.76 -24.39 -20.59
CA PHE A 346 -7.20 -23.01 -20.44
C PHE A 346 -6.57 -22.13 -21.55
N THR A 347 -7.40 -21.61 -22.43
CA THR A 347 -6.98 -20.78 -23.58
C THR A 347 -7.56 -19.37 -23.54
N GLY A 348 -8.25 -18.99 -22.47
CA GLY A 348 -8.81 -17.65 -22.27
C GLY A 348 -10.11 -17.65 -21.48
N TYR A 349 -10.46 -16.47 -21.01
CA TYR A 349 -11.70 -16.23 -20.28
C TYR A 349 -12.93 -16.28 -21.21
N THR A 350 -14.07 -16.75 -20.71
CA THR A 350 -15.33 -16.79 -21.46
C THR A 350 -15.81 -15.39 -21.86
N GLN A 351 -15.46 -14.37 -21.08
CA GLN A 351 -15.61 -12.96 -21.41
C GLN A 351 -14.29 -12.24 -21.07
N PRO A 352 -13.53 -11.76 -22.08
CA PRO A 352 -12.20 -11.22 -21.86
C PRO A 352 -12.17 -9.74 -21.47
N SER A 353 -13.30 -9.02 -21.51
CA SER A 353 -13.36 -7.59 -21.18
C SER A 353 -14.62 -7.22 -20.40
N ARG A 354 -14.51 -6.15 -19.60
CA ARG A 354 -15.61 -5.62 -18.80
C ARG A 354 -15.43 -4.13 -18.56
N TYR A 355 -16.48 -3.33 -18.78
CA TYR A 355 -16.47 -1.91 -18.42
C TYR A 355 -17.10 -1.66 -17.04
N ASP A 356 -16.68 -0.54 -16.46
CA ASP A 356 -17.20 0.05 -15.25
C ASP A 356 -17.23 1.57 -15.42
N ALA A 357 -18.35 2.22 -15.11
CA ALA A 357 -18.49 3.66 -15.18
C ALA A 357 -19.15 4.18 -13.93
N GLY A 358 -18.72 5.36 -13.45
CA GLY A 358 -19.28 5.94 -12.23
C GLY A 358 -19.27 7.45 -12.26
N VAL A 359 -20.24 8.03 -11.58
CA VAL A 359 -20.32 9.48 -11.31
C VAL A 359 -20.43 9.71 -9.80
N PHE A 360 -19.77 10.73 -9.29
CA PHE A 360 -19.79 11.02 -7.87
C PHE A 360 -19.77 12.51 -7.58
N THR A 361 -20.20 12.84 -6.38
CA THR A 361 -20.01 14.17 -5.78
C THR A 361 -19.48 14.02 -4.36
N GLU A 362 -18.60 14.94 -3.99
CA GLU A 362 -18.12 15.14 -2.63
C GLU A 362 -18.36 16.59 -2.23
N LEU A 363 -18.75 16.79 -1.00
CA LEU A 363 -18.89 18.10 -0.38
C LEU A 363 -18.04 18.16 0.88
N HIS A 364 -17.04 19.03 0.87
CA HIS A 364 -16.27 19.43 2.04
C HIS A 364 -16.84 20.74 2.58
N SER A 365 -17.21 20.77 3.86
CA SER A 365 -17.89 21.90 4.48
C SER A 365 -17.32 22.22 5.85
N GLN A 366 -16.83 23.43 6.01
CA GLN A 366 -16.55 24.04 7.30
C GLN A 366 -17.81 24.74 7.82
N LEU A 367 -18.57 24.09 8.69
CA LEU A 367 -19.81 24.66 9.26
C LEU A 367 -19.55 25.80 10.24
N SER A 368 -18.42 25.74 10.95
CA SER A 368 -17.89 26.79 11.80
C SER A 368 -16.35 26.68 11.80
N GLU A 369 -15.66 27.58 12.50
CA GLU A 369 -14.19 27.51 12.63
C GLU A 369 -13.68 26.16 13.19
N GLN A 370 -14.54 25.40 13.86
CA GLN A 370 -14.20 24.18 14.57
C GLN A 370 -14.88 22.93 14.00
N HIS A 371 -15.98 23.05 13.26
CA HIS A 371 -16.77 21.92 12.78
C HIS A 371 -16.60 21.70 11.28
N PHE A 372 -16.16 20.50 10.91
CA PHE A 372 -15.94 20.07 9.53
C PHE A 372 -16.83 18.85 9.22
N ILE A 373 -17.46 18.87 8.06
CA ILE A 373 -18.22 17.74 7.51
C ILE A 373 -17.70 17.43 6.10
N ASN A 374 -17.43 16.17 5.87
CA ASN A 374 -17.12 15.61 4.55
C ASN A 374 -18.21 14.61 4.21
N SER A 375 -18.83 14.74 3.04
CA SER A 375 -19.84 13.81 2.57
C SER A 375 -19.66 13.52 1.09
N SER A 376 -19.88 12.27 0.69
CA SER A 376 -19.80 11.87 -0.71
C SER A 376 -20.86 10.84 -1.07
N VAL A 377 -21.29 10.85 -2.31
CA VAL A 377 -22.17 9.85 -2.91
C VAL A 377 -21.69 9.54 -4.31
N ARG A 378 -21.76 8.25 -4.67
CA ARG A 378 -21.37 7.74 -6.00
C ARG A 378 -22.38 6.73 -6.49
N TRP A 379 -22.66 6.79 -7.77
CA TRP A 379 -23.38 5.78 -8.52
C TRP A 379 -22.44 5.16 -9.56
N ASP A 380 -22.33 3.84 -9.52
CA ASP A 380 -21.55 3.05 -10.46
C ASP A 380 -22.49 2.16 -11.29
N THR A 381 -22.16 1.95 -12.55
CA THR A 381 -22.76 0.94 -13.41
C THR A 381 -21.67 0.01 -13.96
N ASN A 382 -21.87 -1.28 -13.80
CA ASN A 382 -20.89 -2.29 -14.21
C ASN A 382 -21.55 -3.31 -15.14
N GLN A 383 -20.84 -3.72 -16.16
CA GLN A 383 -21.32 -4.67 -17.16
C GLN A 383 -21.75 -6.02 -16.59
N ALA A 384 -21.14 -6.46 -15.48
CA ALA A 384 -21.37 -7.80 -14.91
C ALA A 384 -22.56 -7.86 -13.94
N PHE A 385 -22.78 -6.82 -13.12
CA PHE A 385 -23.75 -6.86 -12.01
C PHE A 385 -24.70 -5.64 -11.97
N GLY A 386 -24.61 -4.70 -12.94
CA GLY A 386 -25.48 -3.52 -13.01
C GLY A 386 -25.06 -2.42 -12.04
N ASP A 387 -26.05 -1.77 -11.44
CA ASP A 387 -25.88 -0.53 -10.70
C ASP A 387 -25.58 -0.74 -9.21
N TYR A 388 -24.75 0.15 -8.67
CA TYR A 388 -24.41 0.18 -7.25
C TYR A 388 -24.25 1.61 -6.74
N VAL A 389 -24.77 1.90 -5.52
CA VAL A 389 -24.68 3.22 -4.89
C VAL A 389 -23.87 3.11 -3.60
N THR A 390 -22.89 4.01 -3.46
CA THR A 390 -22.09 4.14 -2.25
C THR A 390 -22.09 5.56 -1.73
N GLY A 391 -21.93 5.72 -0.41
CA GLY A 391 -21.88 7.00 0.28
C GLY A 391 -20.95 6.96 1.48
N ASN A 392 -20.44 8.11 1.83
CA ASN A 392 -19.63 8.33 3.04
C ASN A 392 -20.03 9.66 3.68
N ILE A 393 -20.01 9.71 4.99
CA ILE A 393 -20.12 10.93 5.76
C ILE A 393 -19.14 10.88 6.93
N GLY A 394 -18.42 11.98 7.14
CA GLY A 394 -17.50 12.18 8.25
C GLY A 394 -17.72 13.53 8.89
N TRP A 395 -17.65 13.56 10.20
CA TRP A 395 -17.69 14.77 11.02
C TRP A 395 -16.47 14.84 11.90
N ARG A 396 -15.85 16.03 12.00
CA ARG A 396 -14.74 16.32 12.90
C ARG A 396 -14.98 17.65 13.61
N TYR A 397 -14.64 17.68 14.89
CA TYR A 397 -14.62 18.89 15.70
C TYR A 397 -13.20 19.17 16.19
N ASN A 398 -12.63 20.29 15.78
CA ASN A 398 -11.33 20.75 16.24
C ASN A 398 -11.52 21.68 17.44
N SER A 399 -11.38 21.13 18.65
CA SER A 399 -11.59 21.90 19.87
C SER A 399 -10.45 22.88 20.13
N PRO A 400 -10.72 24.02 20.77
CA PRO A 400 -9.67 24.98 21.17
C PRO A 400 -8.72 24.41 22.22
N TRP A 401 -9.04 23.27 22.84
CA TRP A 401 -8.18 22.60 23.83
C TRP A 401 -7.21 21.59 23.20
N GLY A 402 -7.17 21.49 21.86
CA GLY A 402 -6.27 20.60 21.14
C GLY A 402 -6.68 19.12 21.14
N ILE A 403 -7.95 18.80 21.47
CA ILE A 403 -8.54 17.45 21.35
C ILE A 403 -9.66 17.50 20.31
N SER A 404 -9.58 16.67 19.30
CA SER A 404 -10.50 16.64 18.16
C SER A 404 -11.25 15.31 18.09
N PRO A 405 -12.49 15.23 18.61
CA PRO A 405 -13.36 14.09 18.35
C PRO A 405 -13.80 14.07 16.89
N PHE A 406 -13.97 12.87 16.36
CA PHE A 406 -14.50 12.64 15.01
C PHE A 406 -15.31 11.36 14.96
N ALA A 407 -16.20 11.30 13.96
CA ALA A 407 -16.98 10.12 13.64
C ALA A 407 -17.18 10.02 12.13
N SER A 408 -17.25 8.81 11.60
CA SER A 408 -17.60 8.58 10.20
C SER A 408 -18.44 7.32 10.01
N PHE A 409 -19.18 7.33 8.91
CA PHE A 409 -19.91 6.18 8.39
C PHE A 409 -19.73 6.13 6.88
N GLY A 410 -19.52 4.92 6.35
CA GLY A 410 -19.46 4.72 4.90
C GLY A 410 -19.79 3.29 4.51
N ASN A 411 -20.25 3.12 3.27
CA ASN A 411 -20.37 1.84 2.65
C ASN A 411 -19.45 1.71 1.42
N ALA A 412 -19.06 0.50 1.13
CA ALA A 412 -18.17 0.18 0.03
C ALA A 412 -18.55 -1.16 -0.61
N PHE A 413 -18.05 -1.40 -1.82
CA PHE A 413 -18.24 -2.66 -2.53
C PHE A 413 -16.98 -3.10 -3.27
N LYS A 414 -16.94 -4.40 -3.60
CA LYS A 414 -15.93 -4.98 -4.49
C LYS A 414 -16.61 -5.82 -5.57
N ALA A 415 -16.36 -5.50 -6.83
CA ALA A 415 -16.78 -6.30 -7.97
C ALA A 415 -16.11 -7.68 -7.94
N PRO A 416 -16.81 -8.76 -8.33
CA PRO A 416 -16.17 -10.05 -8.57
C PRO A 416 -15.06 -9.92 -9.62
N THR A 417 -14.01 -10.72 -9.51
CA THR A 417 -12.87 -10.71 -10.43
C THR A 417 -13.18 -11.48 -11.73
N PHE A 418 -12.28 -11.44 -12.71
CA PHE A 418 -12.43 -12.26 -13.92
C PHE A 418 -12.33 -13.75 -13.60
N ASN A 419 -11.50 -14.16 -12.65
CA ASN A 419 -11.44 -15.55 -12.18
C ASN A 419 -12.76 -15.98 -11.54
N ASP A 420 -13.38 -15.11 -10.75
CA ASP A 420 -14.66 -15.39 -10.11
C ASP A 420 -15.80 -15.56 -11.12
N LEU A 421 -15.83 -14.75 -12.18
CA LEU A 421 -16.96 -14.68 -13.13
C LEU A 421 -16.77 -15.54 -14.38
N TYR A 422 -15.57 -15.50 -14.98
CA TYR A 422 -15.37 -15.85 -16.38
C TYR A 422 -14.32 -16.92 -16.62
N TYR A 423 -13.78 -17.54 -15.56
CA TYR A 423 -12.88 -18.67 -15.73
C TYR A 423 -13.64 -19.81 -16.41
N PRO A 424 -13.14 -20.39 -17.50
CA PRO A 424 -13.86 -21.45 -18.19
C PRO A 424 -14.02 -22.70 -17.31
N VAL A 425 -15.13 -23.40 -17.49
CA VAL A 425 -15.40 -24.63 -16.71
C VAL A 425 -14.46 -25.75 -17.17
N MET A 426 -13.61 -26.23 -16.26
CA MET A 426 -12.64 -27.30 -16.49
C MET A 426 -12.54 -28.20 -15.26
N TYR A 427 -12.68 -29.53 -15.43
CA TYR A 427 -12.61 -30.49 -14.34
C TYR A 427 -13.53 -30.17 -13.15
N GLY A 428 -14.67 -29.51 -13.40
CA GLY A 428 -15.62 -29.07 -12.37
C GLY A 428 -15.30 -27.72 -11.72
N TYR A 429 -14.13 -27.16 -11.96
CA TYR A 429 -13.78 -25.78 -11.59
C TYR A 429 -14.25 -24.82 -12.67
N GLY A 430 -14.80 -23.67 -12.29
CA GLY A 430 -15.21 -22.65 -13.25
C GLY A 430 -15.72 -21.39 -12.57
N GLY A 431 -15.76 -20.28 -13.31
CA GLY A 431 -16.35 -19.03 -12.87
C GLY A 431 -17.87 -19.10 -12.76
N ASN A 432 -18.45 -18.18 -11.98
CA ASN A 432 -19.89 -18.02 -11.80
C ASN A 432 -20.34 -16.61 -12.22
N PRO A 433 -20.94 -16.44 -13.40
CA PRO A 433 -21.37 -15.13 -13.89
C PRO A 433 -22.53 -14.50 -13.11
N ASN A 434 -23.16 -15.25 -12.18
CA ASN A 434 -24.27 -14.78 -11.36
C ASN A 434 -23.84 -14.18 -10.02
N LEU A 435 -22.53 -14.05 -9.77
CA LEU A 435 -22.01 -13.46 -8.53
C LEU A 435 -22.42 -12.01 -8.39
N LYS A 436 -22.77 -11.65 -7.16
CA LYS A 436 -23.03 -10.26 -6.73
C LYS A 436 -21.76 -9.64 -6.17
N PRO A 437 -21.65 -8.30 -6.16
CA PRO A 437 -20.56 -7.62 -5.48
C PRO A 437 -20.51 -7.94 -3.99
N GLU A 438 -19.29 -8.05 -3.44
CA GLU A 438 -19.08 -8.01 -2.00
C GLU A 438 -19.39 -6.59 -1.49
N GLN A 439 -19.93 -6.48 -0.29
CA GLN A 439 -20.39 -5.23 0.30
C GLN A 439 -19.83 -5.07 1.72
N ALA A 440 -19.57 -3.84 2.12
CA ALA A 440 -19.19 -3.55 3.51
C ALA A 440 -19.82 -2.24 3.99
N ARG A 441 -20.08 -2.17 5.31
CA ARG A 441 -20.49 -0.96 6.03
C ARG A 441 -19.55 -0.78 7.21
N THR A 442 -19.01 0.42 7.36
CA THR A 442 -18.06 0.72 8.43
C THR A 442 -18.54 1.93 9.23
N TYR A 443 -18.48 1.81 10.54
CA TYR A 443 -18.72 2.86 11.53
C TYR A 443 -17.40 3.13 12.24
N GLU A 444 -17.06 4.40 12.41
CA GLU A 444 -15.82 4.81 13.08
C GLU A 444 -16.08 5.95 14.04
N VAL A 445 -15.36 5.94 15.18
CA VAL A 445 -15.29 7.04 16.13
C VAL A 445 -13.86 7.17 16.62
N GLY A 446 -13.44 8.37 16.95
CA GLY A 446 -12.09 8.56 17.48
C GLY A 446 -11.84 9.94 18.06
N LEU A 447 -10.64 10.05 18.58
CA LEU A 447 -10.07 11.27 19.17
C LEU A 447 -8.68 11.49 18.57
N ALA A 448 -8.37 12.72 18.22
CA ALA A 448 -7.03 13.13 17.83
C ALA A 448 -6.57 14.30 18.68
N GLY A 449 -5.27 14.43 18.88
CA GLY A 449 -4.68 15.55 19.58
C GLY A 449 -3.42 16.04 18.87
N ASP A 450 -3.24 17.38 18.89
CA ASP A 450 -2.06 18.05 18.34
C ASP A 450 -1.58 19.08 19.37
N HIS A 451 -0.44 18.77 20.00
CA HIS A 451 0.19 19.63 20.99
C HIS A 451 1.67 19.83 20.64
N GLN A 452 2.03 21.00 20.19
CA GLN A 452 3.40 21.49 19.87
C GLN A 452 4.44 20.45 19.39
N GLN A 453 4.72 19.40 20.18
CA GLN A 453 5.73 18.37 19.91
C GLN A 453 5.15 16.97 19.82
N MET A 454 3.83 16.79 20.02
CA MET A 454 3.19 15.49 20.05
C MET A 454 1.87 15.52 19.30
N GLN A 455 1.73 14.63 18.34
CA GLN A 455 0.48 14.31 17.65
C GLN A 455 0.07 12.90 18.03
N TRP A 456 -1.19 12.70 18.33
CA TRP A 456 -1.74 11.39 18.63
C TRP A 456 -3.14 11.21 18.06
N GLU A 457 -3.49 9.98 17.75
CA GLU A 457 -4.82 9.58 17.32
C GLU A 457 -5.18 8.24 17.95
N LEU A 458 -6.43 8.10 18.41
CA LEU A 458 -7.05 6.87 18.85
C LEU A 458 -8.36 6.71 18.10
N ARG A 459 -8.57 5.55 17.46
CA ARG A 459 -9.70 5.27 16.61
C ARG A 459 -10.26 3.87 16.88
N ALA A 460 -11.58 3.77 17.06
CA ALA A 460 -12.31 2.51 17.09
C ALA A 460 -13.20 2.40 15.85
N TYR A 461 -13.30 1.20 15.28
CA TYR A 461 -14.14 0.94 14.12
C TYR A 461 -14.82 -0.43 14.18
N HIS A 462 -15.96 -0.51 13.50
CA HIS A 462 -16.73 -1.72 13.29
C HIS A 462 -17.10 -1.83 11.81
N THR A 463 -16.81 -2.97 11.19
CA THR A 463 -17.11 -3.26 9.79
C THR A 463 -17.89 -4.55 9.69
N ASP A 464 -19.07 -4.49 9.06
CA ASP A 464 -19.83 -5.63 8.59
C ASP A 464 -19.62 -5.80 7.09
N ALA A 465 -19.20 -7.00 6.67
CA ALA A 465 -19.03 -7.37 5.28
C ALA A 465 -19.98 -8.53 4.92
N ASP A 466 -20.74 -8.35 3.85
CA ASP A 466 -21.74 -9.29 3.35
C ASP A 466 -21.43 -9.72 1.91
N ASN A 467 -22.00 -10.85 1.49
CA ASN A 467 -21.85 -11.41 0.14
C ASN A 467 -20.39 -11.70 -0.25
N LEU A 468 -19.54 -12.02 0.72
CA LEU A 468 -18.16 -12.36 0.43
C LEU A 468 -18.09 -13.56 -0.51
N ILE A 469 -17.20 -13.48 -1.49
CA ILE A 469 -17.02 -14.53 -2.48
C ILE A 469 -16.03 -15.55 -1.94
N ASN A 470 -16.53 -16.79 -1.85
CA ASN A 470 -15.73 -17.96 -1.47
C ASN A 470 -16.13 -19.14 -2.33
N TYR A 471 -15.41 -20.26 -2.20
CA TYR A 471 -15.66 -21.45 -3.01
C TYR A 471 -16.54 -22.45 -2.26
N SER A 472 -17.63 -22.89 -2.91
CA SER A 472 -18.39 -24.07 -2.53
C SER A 472 -18.04 -25.22 -3.48
N GLY A 473 -17.21 -26.14 -3.01
CA GLY A 473 -16.56 -27.10 -3.89
C GLY A 473 -15.59 -26.39 -4.83
N LEU A 474 -15.85 -26.45 -6.14
CA LEU A 474 -15.00 -25.88 -7.18
C LEU A 474 -15.59 -24.62 -7.85
N THR A 475 -16.70 -24.09 -7.32
CA THR A 475 -17.42 -22.94 -7.90
C THR A 475 -17.46 -21.77 -6.92
N PRO A 476 -17.12 -20.53 -7.33
CA PRO A 476 -17.23 -19.35 -6.48
C PRO A 476 -18.70 -18.96 -6.27
N VAL A 477 -19.05 -18.60 -5.03
CA VAL A 477 -20.40 -18.24 -4.58
C VAL A 477 -20.35 -17.12 -3.54
N ASN A 478 -21.45 -16.38 -3.39
CA ASN A 478 -21.61 -15.36 -2.34
C ASN A 478 -22.24 -15.99 -1.10
N ILE A 479 -21.45 -16.54 -0.22
CA ILE A 479 -21.94 -17.25 0.98
C ILE A 479 -21.40 -16.72 2.29
N ASP A 480 -20.29 -16.01 2.28
CA ASP A 480 -19.61 -15.64 3.50
C ASP A 480 -19.99 -14.24 3.99
N LYS A 481 -19.85 -14.07 5.30
CA LYS A 481 -19.97 -12.79 6.00
C LYS A 481 -18.78 -12.63 6.92
N ALA A 482 -18.29 -11.41 7.05
CA ALA A 482 -17.26 -11.12 8.04
C ALA A 482 -17.68 -9.94 8.91
N ARG A 483 -17.22 -9.99 10.17
CA ARG A 483 -17.27 -8.87 11.09
C ARG A 483 -15.85 -8.56 11.53
N ILE A 484 -15.50 -7.27 11.46
CA ILE A 484 -14.19 -6.82 11.89
C ILE A 484 -14.36 -5.66 12.86
N GLU A 485 -13.90 -5.85 14.09
CA GLU A 485 -13.81 -4.82 15.11
C GLU A 485 -12.36 -4.46 15.34
N GLY A 486 -12.04 -3.18 15.51
CA GLY A 486 -10.66 -2.79 15.71
C GLY A 486 -10.49 -1.51 16.49
N LEU A 487 -9.31 -1.43 17.12
CA LEU A 487 -8.79 -0.24 17.81
C LEU A 487 -7.41 0.07 17.25
N GLU A 488 -7.22 1.27 16.75
CA GLU A 488 -5.94 1.79 16.25
C GLU A 488 -5.49 2.97 17.10
N GLY A 489 -4.19 3.02 17.39
CA GLY A 489 -3.59 4.14 18.09
C GLY A 489 -2.23 4.52 17.49
N GLN A 490 -1.99 5.82 17.35
CA GLN A 490 -0.73 6.37 16.89
C GLN A 490 -0.29 7.52 17.81
N ILE A 491 1.02 7.57 18.08
CA ILE A 491 1.67 8.71 18.74
C ILE A 491 2.92 9.05 17.94
N SER A 492 3.06 10.32 17.58
CA SER A 492 4.25 10.88 16.94
C SER A 492 4.75 12.05 17.76
N THR A 493 6.05 12.06 18.09
CA THR A 493 6.63 13.12 18.93
C THR A 493 8.09 13.39 18.56
N ASN A 494 8.52 14.65 18.80
CA ASN A 494 9.92 15.06 18.78
C ASN A 494 10.34 15.41 20.22
N LEU A 495 10.83 14.43 20.94
CA LEU A 495 11.23 14.62 22.33
C LEU A 495 12.76 14.53 22.47
N LEU A 496 13.39 15.56 23.05
CA LEU A 496 14.84 15.63 23.28
C LEU A 496 15.67 15.44 21.97
N GLY A 497 15.13 15.91 20.83
CA GLY A 497 15.76 15.75 19.52
C GLY A 497 15.62 14.36 18.90
N TRP A 498 14.87 13.46 19.54
CA TRP A 498 14.49 12.17 18.99
C TRP A 498 13.09 12.25 18.36
N ARG A 499 13.00 11.95 17.07
CA ARG A 499 11.72 11.68 16.41
C ARG A 499 11.28 10.27 16.80
N GLN A 500 10.08 10.15 17.32
CA GLN A 500 9.51 8.88 17.80
C GLN A 500 8.14 8.71 17.19
N GLN A 501 7.84 7.49 16.76
CA GLN A 501 6.52 7.11 16.26
C GLN A 501 6.15 5.75 16.83
N LEU A 502 5.03 5.69 17.54
CA LEU A 502 4.44 4.47 18.07
C LEU A 502 3.11 4.23 17.36
N ASN A 503 2.94 3.05 16.78
CA ASN A 503 1.70 2.59 16.17
C ASN A 503 1.24 1.33 16.89
N GLY A 504 -0.04 1.25 17.24
CA GLY A 504 -0.66 0.07 17.84
C GLY A 504 -1.98 -0.25 17.16
N SER A 505 -2.23 -1.53 16.88
CA SER A 505 -3.46 -2.02 16.29
C SER A 505 -3.93 -3.28 17.00
N LEU A 506 -5.21 -3.30 17.38
CA LEU A 506 -5.92 -4.48 17.91
C LEU A 506 -7.09 -4.73 16.97
N ILE A 507 -7.21 -5.95 16.44
CA ILE A 507 -8.31 -6.32 15.54
C ILE A 507 -8.91 -7.66 15.92
N ASP A 508 -10.20 -7.81 15.73
CA ASP A 508 -10.93 -9.09 15.82
C ASP A 508 -11.68 -9.37 14.49
N PRO A 509 -10.99 -9.89 13.47
CA PRO A 509 -11.55 -10.20 12.17
C PRO A 509 -12.11 -11.62 12.18
N VAL A 510 -13.43 -11.77 12.22
CA VAL A 510 -14.09 -13.07 12.29
C VAL A 510 -15.01 -13.30 11.11
N ASP A 511 -15.09 -14.55 10.69
CA ASP A 511 -16.19 -15.05 9.88
C ASP A 511 -17.45 -15.01 10.75
N ALA A 512 -18.44 -14.22 10.35
CA ALA A 512 -19.63 -13.98 11.14
C ALA A 512 -20.60 -15.18 11.19
N LEU A 513 -20.44 -16.19 10.31
CA LEU A 513 -21.23 -17.41 10.28
C LEU A 513 -20.67 -18.48 11.22
N THR A 514 -19.34 -18.61 11.25
CA THR A 514 -18.67 -19.67 12.03
C THR A 514 -18.07 -19.16 13.34
N GLY A 515 -17.87 -17.85 13.49
CA GLY A 515 -17.16 -17.24 14.61
C GLY A 515 -15.64 -17.48 14.60
N LEU A 516 -15.09 -18.11 13.56
CA LEU A 516 -13.66 -18.36 13.44
C LEU A 516 -12.93 -17.12 12.94
N ARG A 517 -11.68 -16.92 13.38
CA ARG A 517 -10.84 -15.83 12.92
C ARG A 517 -10.44 -16.02 11.46
N LEU A 518 -10.43 -14.92 10.72
CA LEU A 518 -9.94 -14.89 9.34
C LEU A 518 -8.44 -15.19 9.30
N GLN A 519 -8.01 -15.95 8.28
CA GLN A 519 -6.63 -16.43 8.16
C GLN A 519 -5.63 -15.32 7.87
N ARG A 520 -4.37 -15.52 8.27
CA ARG A 520 -3.20 -14.66 7.99
C ARG A 520 -3.26 -13.26 8.58
N ARG A 521 -4.18 -12.98 9.53
CA ARG A 521 -4.26 -11.68 10.22
C ARG A 521 -3.76 -11.80 11.64
N ALA A 522 -2.75 -10.99 11.98
CA ALA A 522 -2.34 -10.82 13.37
C ALA A 522 -3.38 -9.98 14.11
N THR A 523 -3.80 -10.42 15.30
CA THR A 523 -4.81 -9.69 16.08
C THR A 523 -4.24 -8.50 16.82
N LYS A 524 -2.93 -8.48 17.05
CA LYS A 524 -2.23 -7.40 17.73
C LYS A 524 -0.95 -7.07 16.98
N THR A 525 -0.76 -5.80 16.69
CA THR A 525 0.46 -5.29 16.09
C THR A 525 0.93 -4.07 16.85
N LEU A 526 2.22 -4.01 17.18
CA LEU A 526 2.88 -2.85 17.76
C LEU A 526 4.14 -2.54 16.96
N SER A 527 4.30 -1.29 16.54
CA SER A 527 5.49 -0.80 15.86
C SER A 527 6.01 0.45 16.54
N TYR A 528 7.29 0.49 16.87
CA TYR A 528 7.95 1.67 17.44
C TYR A 528 9.17 2.01 16.59
N ASP A 529 9.18 3.22 16.04
CA ASP A 529 10.30 3.78 15.26
C ASP A 529 10.88 4.98 15.99
N VAL A 530 12.20 5.01 16.15
CA VAL A 530 12.93 6.11 16.78
C VAL A 530 14.13 6.49 15.94
N SER A 531 14.36 7.81 15.75
CA SER A 531 15.51 8.29 14.99
C SER A 531 15.98 9.67 15.46
N ARG A 532 17.27 9.97 15.22
CA ARG A 532 17.89 11.26 15.53
C ARG A 532 19.06 11.55 14.59
N SER A 533 19.23 12.80 14.24
CA SER A 533 20.45 13.32 13.60
C SER A 533 21.42 13.79 14.67
N ILE A 534 22.67 13.29 14.64
CA ILE A 534 23.74 13.60 15.57
C ILE A 534 24.99 14.01 14.76
N GLY A 535 25.20 15.31 14.60
CA GLY A 535 26.26 15.83 13.73
C GLY A 535 26.06 15.39 12.27
N ALA A 536 27.03 14.67 11.72
CA ALA A 536 26.96 14.13 10.36
C ALA A 536 26.27 12.75 10.26
N PHE A 537 25.73 12.22 11.35
CA PHE A 537 25.13 10.91 11.40
C PHE A 537 23.63 10.97 11.66
N ASP A 538 22.85 10.22 10.90
CA ASP A 538 21.49 9.84 11.25
C ASP A 538 21.50 8.45 11.83
N VAL A 539 20.85 8.25 12.97
CA VAL A 539 20.73 6.94 13.62
C VAL A 539 19.26 6.64 13.89
N GLY A 540 18.89 5.38 13.83
CA GLY A 540 17.53 4.98 14.15
C GLY A 540 17.38 3.50 14.43
N ALA A 541 16.27 3.17 15.08
CA ALA A 541 15.86 1.79 15.37
C ALA A 541 14.36 1.64 15.14
N LYS A 542 13.95 0.44 14.74
CA LYS A 542 12.55 0.05 14.63
C LYS A 542 12.32 -1.26 15.35
N VAL A 543 11.28 -1.32 16.16
CA VAL A 543 10.78 -2.54 16.78
C VAL A 543 9.43 -2.86 16.16
N LEU A 544 9.22 -4.11 15.75
CA LEU A 544 7.94 -4.62 15.27
C LEU A 544 7.58 -5.87 16.07
N ALA A 545 6.42 -5.86 16.72
CA ALA A 545 5.86 -7.00 17.42
C ALA A 545 4.49 -7.33 16.84
N GLN A 546 4.27 -8.59 16.50
CA GLN A 546 3.00 -9.11 16.00
C GLN A 546 2.61 -10.39 16.74
N ASP A 547 1.30 -10.52 17.02
CA ASP A 547 0.73 -11.72 17.64
C ASP A 547 0.67 -12.88 16.63
N SER A 548 0.35 -14.07 17.12
CA SER A 548 0.10 -15.25 16.30
C SER A 548 -1.11 -15.05 15.38
N ARG A 549 -1.11 -15.77 14.27
CA ARG A 549 -2.17 -15.71 13.25
C ARG A 549 -2.61 -17.11 12.80
N PRO A 550 -3.91 -17.35 12.57
CA PRO A 550 -4.37 -18.58 11.97
C PRO A 550 -3.96 -18.66 10.50
N ASP A 551 -3.63 -19.85 10.02
CA ASP A 551 -3.35 -20.15 8.62
C ASP A 551 -3.76 -21.61 8.32
N GLN A 552 -3.49 -22.09 7.12
CA GLN A 552 -3.76 -23.45 6.66
C GLN A 552 -2.46 -24.15 6.24
N ASN A 553 -2.31 -25.40 6.65
CA ASN A 553 -1.35 -26.32 6.06
C ASN A 553 -2.05 -27.11 4.95
N TYR A 554 -1.71 -26.81 3.70
CA TYR A 554 -2.27 -27.49 2.55
C TYR A 554 -1.44 -28.71 2.17
N ASN A 555 -2.08 -29.88 2.11
CA ASN A 555 -1.46 -31.11 1.65
C ASN A 555 -1.77 -31.33 0.16
N TYR A 556 -0.79 -31.13 -0.69
CA TYR A 556 -0.91 -31.24 -2.14
C TYR A 556 -1.21 -32.68 -2.62
N SER A 557 -0.81 -33.70 -1.87
CA SER A 557 -1.05 -35.11 -2.24
C SER A 557 -2.49 -35.58 -1.98
N SER A 558 -3.12 -35.07 -0.92
CA SER A 558 -4.50 -35.41 -0.55
C SER A 558 -5.53 -34.35 -0.90
N TYR A 559 -5.08 -33.17 -1.39
CA TYR A 559 -5.91 -31.98 -1.65
C TYR A 559 -6.73 -31.54 -0.42
N THR A 560 -6.14 -31.70 0.77
CA THR A 560 -6.80 -31.32 2.04
C THR A 560 -6.02 -30.21 2.72
N SER A 561 -6.72 -29.40 3.53
CA SER A 561 -6.09 -28.41 4.38
C SER A 561 -6.38 -28.67 5.84
N THR A 562 -5.41 -28.40 6.71
CA THR A 562 -5.57 -28.48 8.17
C THR A 562 -5.26 -27.11 8.79
N PRO A 563 -6.10 -26.64 9.74
CA PRO A 563 -5.82 -25.39 10.44
C PRO A 563 -4.51 -25.46 11.20
N VAL A 564 -3.72 -24.39 11.10
CA VAL A 564 -2.46 -24.21 11.82
C VAL A 564 -2.42 -22.80 12.41
N ASN A 565 -1.52 -22.58 13.38
CA ASN A 565 -1.28 -21.27 13.95
C ASN A 565 0.18 -20.88 13.72
N VAL A 566 0.40 -19.82 12.98
CA VAL A 566 1.74 -19.22 12.78
C VAL A 566 2.06 -18.41 14.04
N ALA A 567 3.23 -18.64 14.64
CA ALA A 567 3.64 -17.99 15.88
C ALA A 567 3.81 -16.49 15.70
N GLY A 568 3.52 -15.73 16.77
CA GLY A 568 3.86 -14.31 16.85
C GLY A 568 5.37 -14.10 16.96
N TYR A 569 5.85 -12.90 16.64
CA TYR A 569 7.27 -12.58 16.62
C TYR A 569 7.56 -11.13 17.02
N VAL A 570 8.83 -10.88 17.34
CA VAL A 570 9.37 -9.53 17.58
C VAL A 570 10.68 -9.38 16.82
N THR A 571 10.75 -8.37 15.96
CA THR A 571 11.98 -8.01 15.25
C THR A 571 12.46 -6.63 15.66
N VAL A 572 13.78 -6.44 15.64
CA VAL A 572 14.45 -5.16 15.86
C VAL A 572 15.38 -4.88 14.69
N ASP A 573 15.23 -3.71 14.09
CA ASP A 573 16.09 -3.22 13.01
C ASP A 573 16.88 -2.00 13.49
N LEU A 574 18.15 -1.90 13.10
CA LEU A 574 19.01 -0.74 13.34
C LEU A 574 19.42 -0.13 11.99
N ARG A 575 19.50 1.19 11.95
CA ARG A 575 19.92 1.91 10.75
C ARG A 575 20.80 3.12 11.08
N THR A 576 21.70 3.43 10.18
CA THR A 576 22.53 4.63 10.25
C THR A 576 22.77 5.20 8.86
N ALA A 577 22.97 6.51 8.77
CA ALA A 577 23.49 7.17 7.59
C ALA A 577 24.57 8.16 8.01
N TRP A 578 25.68 8.18 7.28
CA TRP A 578 26.77 9.12 7.44
C TRP A 578 26.80 10.09 6.27
N HIS A 579 26.51 11.36 6.51
CA HIS A 579 26.61 12.45 5.56
C HIS A 579 28.06 12.92 5.47
N ILE A 580 28.82 12.41 4.49
CA ILE A 580 30.24 12.77 4.27
C ILE A 580 30.33 14.27 3.95
N ASN A 581 29.40 14.74 3.15
CA ASN A 581 29.22 16.16 2.81
C ASN A 581 27.77 16.39 2.30
N LYS A 582 27.49 17.60 1.76
CA LYS A 582 26.14 17.95 1.25
C LYS A 582 25.67 17.11 0.06
N HIS A 583 26.58 16.37 -0.62
CA HIS A 583 26.27 15.58 -1.82
C HIS A 583 26.36 14.08 -1.59
N TRP A 584 27.22 13.61 -0.69
CA TRP A 584 27.51 12.21 -0.50
C TRP A 584 27.10 11.73 0.87
N ALA A 585 26.39 10.61 0.89
CA ALA A 585 26.07 9.88 2.13
C ALA A 585 26.32 8.37 1.95
N VAL A 586 26.66 7.72 3.04
CA VAL A 586 26.72 6.25 3.15
C VAL A 586 25.69 5.82 4.16
N SER A 587 24.83 4.88 3.80
CA SER A 587 23.82 4.33 4.70
C SER A 587 24.02 2.84 4.94
N GLY A 588 23.59 2.38 6.11
CA GLY A 588 23.62 0.97 6.47
C GLY A 588 22.44 0.61 7.35
N LYS A 589 21.85 -0.53 7.08
CA LYS A 589 20.74 -1.10 7.85
C LYS A 589 21.03 -2.53 8.21
N LEU A 590 20.81 -2.89 9.46
CA LEU A 590 20.84 -4.24 9.99
C LEU A 590 19.42 -4.62 10.39
N ASN A 591 18.80 -5.52 9.66
CA ASN A 591 17.46 -6.01 9.91
C ASN A 591 17.54 -7.25 10.81
N ASN A 592 16.48 -7.44 11.64
CA ASN A 592 16.32 -8.61 12.49
C ASN A 592 17.57 -8.89 13.35
N VAL A 593 18.01 -7.89 14.10
CA VAL A 593 19.27 -7.88 14.87
C VAL A 593 19.43 -9.12 15.75
N PHE A 594 18.33 -9.60 16.33
CA PHE A 594 18.33 -10.74 17.26
C PHE A 594 18.19 -12.09 16.57
N ASN A 595 18.14 -12.10 15.23
CA ASN A 595 18.02 -13.32 14.42
C ASN A 595 16.79 -14.16 14.75
N GLU A 596 15.65 -13.50 14.93
CA GLU A 596 14.37 -14.18 15.13
C GLU A 596 14.01 -15.00 13.90
N ILE A 597 13.66 -16.28 14.08
CA ILE A 597 13.15 -17.15 13.00
C ILE A 597 11.64 -17.05 13.03
N TYR A 598 11.05 -16.43 12.02
CA TYR A 598 9.62 -16.16 11.99
C TYR A 598 9.02 -16.36 10.61
N GLN A 599 7.70 -16.49 10.59
CA GLN A 599 6.86 -16.62 9.40
C GLN A 599 5.72 -15.61 9.46
N THR A 600 5.25 -15.17 8.31
CA THR A 600 4.02 -14.36 8.18
C THR A 600 2.92 -15.11 7.40
N ALA A 601 3.30 -16.17 6.70
CA ALA A 601 2.45 -17.19 6.11
C ALA A 601 3.04 -18.57 6.46
N TYR A 602 2.20 -19.56 6.69
CA TYR A 602 2.64 -20.91 7.07
C TYR A 602 3.58 -21.52 6.03
N ALA A 603 4.62 -22.19 6.50
CA ALA A 603 5.71 -22.81 5.74
C ALA A 603 6.67 -21.84 5.02
N TYR A 604 6.44 -20.54 5.05
CA TYR A 604 7.35 -19.56 4.44
C TYR A 604 8.16 -18.82 5.51
N THR A 605 9.43 -19.15 5.62
CA THR A 605 10.36 -18.50 6.55
C THR A 605 10.77 -17.13 6.00
N MET A 606 10.70 -16.12 6.84
CA MET A 606 11.20 -14.77 6.52
C MET A 606 12.71 -14.69 6.67
N ALA A 607 13.30 -13.62 6.11
CA ALA A 607 14.73 -13.38 6.19
C ALA A 607 15.24 -13.37 7.64
N ASP A 608 16.31 -14.08 7.89
CA ASP A 608 17.06 -14.04 9.15
C ASP A 608 17.78 -12.68 9.32
N ARG A 609 18.72 -12.57 10.28
CA ARG A 609 19.52 -11.35 10.43
C ARG A 609 20.28 -11.06 9.16
N ASN A 610 20.02 -9.89 8.57
CA ASN A 610 20.59 -9.47 7.30
C ASN A 610 20.97 -7.99 7.31
N PHE A 611 21.86 -7.60 6.43
CA PHE A 611 22.29 -6.22 6.30
C PHE A 611 22.24 -5.75 4.85
N PHE A 612 22.17 -4.43 4.70
CA PHE A 612 22.32 -3.74 3.44
C PHE A 612 23.07 -2.42 3.63
N MET A 613 24.01 -2.12 2.74
CA MET A 613 24.75 -0.86 2.72
C MET A 613 24.62 -0.19 1.37
N SER A 614 24.51 1.14 1.35
CA SER A 614 24.48 1.89 0.09
C SER A 614 25.20 3.23 0.18
N VAL A 615 25.64 3.70 -0.96
CA VAL A 615 26.23 5.02 -1.19
C VAL A 615 25.23 5.83 -1.99
N HIS A 616 24.99 7.06 -1.57
CA HIS A 616 24.05 7.99 -2.19
C HIS A 616 24.80 9.24 -2.63
N TYR A 617 24.45 9.72 -3.82
CA TYR A 617 24.86 11.01 -4.35
C TYR A 617 23.62 11.86 -4.66
N ASN A 618 23.65 13.11 -4.28
CA ASN A 618 22.62 14.10 -4.58
C ASN A 618 23.31 15.46 -4.79
N ASN A 619 23.15 16.09 -5.97
CA ASN A 619 23.78 17.37 -6.28
C ASN A 619 22.98 18.58 -5.77
#